data_a5d1696b2693ea7d3dc366e24ecced75
#
_entry.id   a5d1696b2693ea7d3dc366e24ecced75
#
_cell.length_a   1.000
_cell.length_b   1.000
_cell.length_c   1.000
_cell.angle_alpha   90.00
_cell.angle_beta   90.00
_cell.angle_gamma   90.00
#
_symmetry.space_group_name_H-M   'P 1'
#
loop_
_entity.id
_entity.type
_entity.pdbx_description
1 polymer ?
#
loop_
_entity_poly.entity_id
_entity_poly.type
_entity_poly.pdbx_seq_one_letter_code
_entity_poly.pdbx_strand_id
1 'polypeptide(L)'
;MGFWNKIFGKKDEEKVGGMEDFMTLIRVYFQAALAADLGITNLAVLPDLRVFKSTLKVPTVNNKLGVGERSRCKNMLKSMYQMDDAFFKEIDQSLHRRCKKIQDAQTYLLQFQGFTQDIMMLTGNLMKFKLRLPGFMKKALYTMTEKTVNDIFNKNDFKEPDVLKTVVSVREYNRRLGFSQKWVTDFFYRVVMLAKKEPRKKEE
;
A
#
# COMPACT_ATOMS: atom_id res chain seq x y z
N MET A 1 -19.67 -10.89 0.07
CA MET A 1 -20.07 -9.46 0.04
C MET A 1 -18.89 -8.66 0.57
N GLY A 2 -18.24 -7.99 -0.35
CA GLY A 2 -16.86 -7.54 -0.18
C GLY A 2 -16.70 -6.16 0.42
N PHE A 3 -15.46 -5.81 0.51
CA PHE A 3 -14.81 -4.58 0.84
C PHE A 3 -15.64 -3.28 0.65
N TRP A 4 -16.33 -3.15 -0.49
CA TRP A 4 -17.06 -1.93 -0.85
C TRP A 4 -18.30 -1.66 0.00
N ASN A 5 -18.98 -2.69 0.49
CA ASN A 5 -20.13 -2.51 1.39
C ASN A 5 -19.72 -2.05 2.80
N LYS A 6 -18.47 -2.31 3.22
CA LYS A 6 -17.93 -1.82 4.50
C LYS A 6 -17.57 -0.34 4.47
N ILE A 7 -17.20 0.19 3.29
CA ILE A 7 -16.78 1.58 3.14
C ILE A 7 -17.97 2.51 2.91
N PHE A 8 -19.06 2.02 2.30
CA PHE A 8 -20.18 2.85 1.82
C PHE A 8 -21.56 2.48 2.37
N GLY A 9 -21.64 1.46 3.22
CA GLY A 9 -22.88 1.13 3.95
C GLY A 9 -23.15 2.15 5.06
N LYS A 10 -24.39 2.63 5.09
CA LYS A 10 -25.03 3.61 5.99
C LYS A 10 -24.21 4.08 7.21
N LYS A 11 -24.35 5.39 7.49
CA LYS A 11 -23.91 6.21 8.64
C LYS A 11 -23.92 5.54 10.03
N ASP A 12 -23.26 4.42 10.20
CA ASP A 12 -22.93 3.85 11.49
C ASP A 12 -21.41 3.86 11.58
N GLU A 13 -20.88 4.50 12.60
CA GLU A 13 -19.47 4.67 13.01
C GLU A 13 -18.47 4.21 11.95
N GLU A 14 -17.82 5.13 11.24
CA GLU A 14 -16.79 4.87 10.21
C GLU A 14 -15.74 3.90 10.76
N LYS A 15 -16.01 2.60 10.63
CA LYS A 15 -14.99 1.60 10.88
C LYS A 15 -13.90 1.84 9.86
N VAL A 16 -12.77 2.34 10.31
CA VAL A 16 -11.55 2.41 9.51
C VAL A 16 -11.34 1.01 8.92
N GLY A 17 -11.30 0.89 7.61
CA GLY A 17 -11.06 -0.38 6.93
C GLY A 17 -9.72 -0.98 7.34
N GLY A 18 -9.61 -2.29 7.23
CA GLY A 18 -8.41 -3.03 7.60
C GLY A 18 -7.24 -2.81 6.64
N MET A 19 -6.19 -3.60 6.84
CA MET A 19 -4.98 -3.58 6.02
C MET A 19 -5.26 -3.86 4.54
N GLU A 20 -6.12 -4.84 4.23
CA GLU A 20 -6.48 -5.18 2.84
C GLU A 20 -7.14 -4.00 2.13
N ASP A 21 -8.00 -3.27 2.84
CA ASP A 21 -8.69 -2.09 2.33
C ASP A 21 -7.70 -0.97 2.04
N PHE A 22 -6.77 -0.74 2.95
CA PHE A 22 -5.68 0.22 2.80
C PHE A 22 -4.82 -0.10 1.57
N MET A 23 -4.35 -1.35 1.45
CA MET A 23 -3.52 -1.79 0.34
C MET A 23 -4.24 -1.69 -1.00
N THR A 24 -5.54 -1.99 -1.02
CA THR A 24 -6.37 -1.84 -2.22
C THR A 24 -6.49 -0.38 -2.63
N LEU A 25 -6.77 0.53 -1.69
CA LEU A 25 -6.83 1.97 -1.98
C LEU A 25 -5.50 2.52 -2.50
N ILE A 26 -4.37 2.06 -1.96
CA ILE A 26 -3.04 2.43 -2.46
C ILE A 26 -2.86 1.99 -3.92
N ARG A 27 -3.22 0.74 -4.25
CA ARG A 27 -3.14 0.24 -5.65
C ARG A 27 -4.05 1.02 -6.59
N VAL A 28 -5.28 1.30 -6.15
CA VAL A 28 -6.23 2.12 -6.93
C VAL A 28 -5.69 3.53 -7.16
N TYR A 29 -5.12 4.17 -6.13
CA TYR A 29 -4.48 5.48 -6.27
C TYR A 29 -3.36 5.45 -7.33
N PHE A 30 -2.50 4.44 -7.28
CA PHE A 30 -1.43 4.24 -8.26
C PHE A 30 -1.96 4.14 -9.68
N GLN A 31 -2.96 3.29 -9.88
CA GLN A 31 -3.56 3.09 -11.20
C GLN A 31 -4.30 4.34 -11.69
N ALA A 32 -4.98 5.04 -10.79
CA ALA A 32 -5.64 6.31 -11.12
C ALA A 32 -4.64 7.41 -11.48
N ALA A 33 -3.49 7.47 -10.81
CA ALA A 33 -2.43 8.40 -11.13
C ALA A 33 -1.83 8.11 -12.51
N LEU A 34 -1.53 6.84 -12.82
CA LEU A 34 -1.03 6.43 -14.14
C LEU A 34 -2.05 6.71 -15.25
N ALA A 35 -3.34 6.45 -15.02
CA ALA A 35 -4.39 6.76 -15.99
C ALA A 35 -4.44 8.26 -16.29
N ALA A 36 -4.34 9.09 -15.26
CA ALA A 36 -4.37 10.55 -15.40
C ALA A 36 -3.13 11.09 -16.11
N ASP A 37 -1.94 10.61 -15.75
CA ASP A 37 -0.66 11.16 -16.22
C ASP A 37 -0.31 10.67 -17.64
N LEU A 38 -0.64 9.42 -17.97
CA LEU A 38 -0.31 8.82 -19.26
C LEU A 38 -1.50 8.70 -20.22
N GLY A 39 -2.69 9.13 -19.82
CA GLY A 39 -3.89 9.03 -20.65
C GLY A 39 -4.29 7.57 -20.93
N ILE A 40 -4.06 6.65 -20.01
CA ILE A 40 -4.45 5.25 -20.16
C ILE A 40 -5.97 5.15 -20.05
N THR A 41 -6.62 4.77 -21.15
CA THR A 41 -8.09 4.61 -21.22
C THR A 41 -8.54 3.16 -21.11
N ASN A 42 -7.65 2.20 -21.38
CA ASN A 42 -7.97 0.77 -21.30
C ASN A 42 -7.97 0.30 -19.85
N LEU A 43 -9.15 0.21 -19.24
CA LEU A 43 -9.33 -0.27 -17.87
C LEU A 43 -8.95 -1.73 -17.65
N ALA A 44 -8.75 -2.52 -18.72
CA ALA A 44 -8.30 -3.91 -18.60
C ALA A 44 -6.88 -4.01 -18.02
N VAL A 45 -6.03 -3.00 -18.28
CA VAL A 45 -4.67 -2.92 -17.71
C VAL A 45 -4.63 -2.26 -16.33
N LEU A 46 -5.77 -1.80 -15.83
CA LEU A 46 -5.93 -1.13 -14.53
C LEU A 46 -7.05 -1.82 -13.72
N PRO A 47 -6.86 -3.08 -13.31
CA PRO A 47 -7.94 -3.90 -12.77
C PRO A 47 -8.55 -3.35 -11.48
N ASP A 48 -7.74 -2.83 -10.57
CA ASP A 48 -8.24 -2.25 -9.31
C ASP A 48 -9.03 -0.97 -9.58
N LEU A 49 -8.56 -0.11 -10.48
CA LEU A 49 -9.27 1.11 -10.87
C LEU A 49 -10.58 0.79 -11.59
N ARG A 50 -10.62 -0.26 -12.41
CA ARG A 50 -11.85 -0.72 -13.07
C ARG A 50 -12.92 -1.09 -12.05
N VAL A 51 -12.55 -1.91 -11.05
CA VAL A 51 -13.46 -2.33 -9.97
C VAL A 51 -13.91 -1.13 -9.15
N PHE A 52 -12.98 -0.28 -8.76
CA PHE A 52 -13.26 0.94 -8.01
C PHE A 52 -14.27 1.85 -8.73
N LYS A 53 -14.03 2.11 -10.01
CA LYS A 53 -14.90 2.98 -10.81
C LYS A 53 -16.31 2.40 -10.98
N SER A 54 -16.42 1.10 -11.25
CA SER A 54 -17.73 0.45 -11.41
C SER A 54 -18.54 0.43 -10.12
N THR A 55 -17.89 0.29 -8.98
CA THR A 55 -18.54 0.20 -7.68
C THR A 55 -18.98 1.56 -7.14
N LEU A 56 -18.15 2.59 -7.30
CA LEU A 56 -18.37 3.90 -6.70
C LEU A 56 -19.09 4.90 -7.61
N LYS A 57 -19.25 4.59 -8.89
CA LYS A 57 -19.82 5.52 -9.89
C LYS A 57 -19.18 6.91 -9.81
N VAL A 58 -17.86 6.95 -9.66
CA VAL A 58 -17.10 8.20 -9.45
C VAL A 58 -17.15 9.05 -10.72
N PRO A 59 -17.62 10.29 -10.65
CA PRO A 59 -17.58 11.19 -11.80
C PRO A 59 -16.12 11.51 -12.16
N THR A 60 -15.82 11.50 -13.45
CA THR A 60 -14.50 11.83 -13.98
C THR A 60 -14.37 13.34 -14.07
N VAL A 61 -13.39 13.91 -13.36
CA VAL A 61 -13.13 15.35 -13.45
C VAL A 61 -12.56 15.70 -14.82
N ASN A 62 -13.14 16.67 -15.49
CA ASN A 62 -12.74 17.12 -16.83
C ASN A 62 -12.75 16.01 -17.90
N ASN A 63 -13.60 14.99 -17.75
CA ASN A 63 -13.69 13.83 -18.64
C ASN A 63 -12.38 13.06 -18.84
N LYS A 64 -11.39 13.25 -17.96
CA LYS A 64 -10.13 12.52 -17.96
C LYS A 64 -10.19 11.37 -16.99
N LEU A 65 -9.99 10.15 -17.50
CA LEU A 65 -9.89 8.97 -16.68
C LEU A 65 -8.76 9.13 -15.66
N GLY A 66 -9.03 8.74 -14.41
CA GLY A 66 -8.05 8.74 -13.32
C GLY A 66 -8.00 10.01 -12.47
N VAL A 67 -8.38 11.18 -12.99
CA VAL A 67 -8.26 12.45 -12.23
C VAL A 67 -9.23 12.49 -11.06
N GLY A 68 -10.51 12.19 -11.30
CA GLY A 68 -11.54 12.16 -10.24
C GLY A 68 -11.30 11.03 -9.26
N GLU A 69 -10.97 9.85 -9.77
CA GLU A 69 -10.68 8.67 -8.98
C GLU A 69 -9.45 8.88 -8.10
N ARG A 70 -8.37 9.48 -8.65
CA ARG A 70 -7.16 9.82 -7.89
C ARG A 70 -7.47 10.74 -6.71
N SER A 71 -8.22 11.82 -6.95
CA SER A 71 -8.62 12.76 -5.91
C SER A 71 -9.45 12.10 -4.82
N ARG A 72 -10.40 11.25 -5.22
CA ARG A 72 -11.25 10.53 -4.27
C ARG A 72 -10.45 9.53 -3.44
N CYS A 73 -9.60 8.71 -4.05
CA CYS A 73 -8.72 7.80 -3.32
C CYS A 73 -7.79 8.55 -2.36
N LYS A 74 -7.20 9.67 -2.81
CA LYS A 74 -6.36 10.51 -1.97
C LYS A 74 -7.13 11.00 -0.73
N ASN A 75 -8.35 11.50 -0.90
CA ASN A 75 -9.16 11.98 0.20
C ASN A 75 -9.52 10.85 1.17
N MET A 76 -9.88 9.66 0.67
CA MET A 76 -10.16 8.49 1.50
C MET A 76 -8.92 8.05 2.28
N LEU A 77 -7.75 7.97 1.65
CA LEU A 77 -6.49 7.61 2.30
C LEU A 77 -6.09 8.64 3.36
N LYS A 78 -6.31 9.93 3.12
CA LYS A 78 -6.06 10.99 4.11
C LYS A 78 -7.02 10.89 5.29
N SER A 79 -8.32 10.78 5.06
CA SER A 79 -9.34 10.80 6.11
C SER A 79 -9.34 9.50 6.94
N MET A 80 -9.28 8.34 6.27
CA MET A 80 -9.42 7.05 6.95
C MET A 80 -8.10 6.54 7.54
N TYR A 81 -6.96 6.84 6.91
CA TYR A 81 -5.66 6.27 7.28
C TYR A 81 -4.62 7.33 7.63
N GLN A 82 -5.02 8.60 7.69
CA GLN A 82 -4.15 9.70 8.08
C GLN A 82 -2.87 9.79 7.24
N MET A 83 -2.99 9.53 5.92
CA MET A 83 -1.87 9.71 5.00
C MET A 83 -1.66 11.19 4.70
N ASP A 84 -0.41 11.62 4.67
CA ASP A 84 -0.04 13.01 4.40
C ASP A 84 0.22 13.29 2.91
N ASP A 85 0.35 14.56 2.56
CA ASP A 85 0.63 14.96 1.17
C ASP A 85 2.04 14.58 0.72
N ALA A 86 3.00 14.43 1.63
CA ALA A 86 4.36 14.01 1.30
C ALA A 86 4.37 12.59 0.73
N PHE A 87 3.54 11.71 1.29
CA PHE A 87 3.36 10.34 0.79
C PHE A 87 2.91 10.33 -0.67
N PHE A 88 1.87 11.08 -1.02
CA PHE A 88 1.37 11.14 -2.40
C PHE A 88 2.33 11.81 -3.35
N LYS A 89 3.04 12.83 -2.89
CA LYS A 89 4.08 13.51 -3.68
C LYS A 89 5.21 12.55 -4.07
N GLU A 90 5.61 11.66 -3.19
CA GLU A 90 6.64 10.65 -3.48
C GLU A 90 6.17 9.67 -4.57
N ILE A 91 4.90 9.19 -4.47
CA ILE A 91 4.31 8.34 -5.51
C ILE A 91 4.31 9.08 -6.86
N ASP A 92 3.78 10.28 -6.90
CA ASP A 92 3.63 11.05 -8.12
C ASP A 92 4.98 11.34 -8.77
N GLN A 93 5.99 11.71 -7.99
CA GLN A 93 7.35 11.92 -8.47
C GLN A 93 7.99 10.63 -9.01
N SER A 94 7.76 9.50 -8.35
CA SER A 94 8.27 8.20 -8.80
C SER A 94 7.63 7.79 -10.12
N LEU A 95 6.31 7.92 -10.24
CA LEU A 95 5.58 7.66 -11.48
C LEU A 95 6.08 8.54 -12.63
N HIS A 96 6.15 9.85 -12.39
CA HIS A 96 6.59 10.81 -13.41
C HIS A 96 8.01 10.56 -13.92
N ARG A 97 8.91 10.14 -13.03
CA ARG A 97 10.28 9.82 -13.40
C ARG A 97 10.41 8.54 -14.21
N ARG A 98 9.58 7.52 -13.93
CA ARG A 98 9.78 6.16 -14.43
C ARG A 98 8.80 5.73 -15.50
N CYS A 99 7.63 6.33 -15.57
CA CYS A 99 6.61 5.97 -16.54
C CYS A 99 6.45 7.08 -17.57
N LYS A 100 7.01 6.87 -18.75
CA LYS A 100 6.88 7.78 -19.90
C LYS A 100 5.96 7.22 -20.98
N LYS A 101 5.75 5.91 -20.98
CA LYS A 101 4.94 5.18 -21.96
C LYS A 101 4.07 4.16 -21.25
N ILE A 102 3.07 3.63 -21.96
CA ILE A 102 2.16 2.61 -21.42
C ILE A 102 2.90 1.33 -21.01
N GLN A 103 3.93 0.92 -21.77
CA GLN A 103 4.75 -0.26 -21.44
C GLN A 103 5.51 -0.08 -20.11
N ASP A 104 6.04 1.13 -19.87
CA ASP A 104 6.68 1.45 -18.59
C ASP A 104 5.68 1.33 -17.44
N ALA A 105 4.45 1.84 -17.67
CA ALA A 105 3.37 1.77 -16.69
C ALA A 105 2.98 0.33 -16.35
N GLN A 106 2.88 -0.55 -17.33
CA GLN A 106 2.59 -1.97 -17.10
C GLN A 106 3.66 -2.64 -16.25
N THR A 107 4.93 -2.44 -16.60
CA THR A 107 6.07 -2.97 -15.83
C THR A 107 6.08 -2.42 -14.41
N TYR A 108 5.82 -1.12 -14.25
CA TYR A 108 5.78 -0.45 -12.95
C TYR A 108 4.64 -0.96 -12.07
N LEU A 109 3.46 -1.18 -12.64
CA LEU A 109 2.31 -1.75 -11.91
C LEU A 109 2.59 -3.17 -11.43
N LEU A 110 3.21 -4.02 -12.25
CA LEU A 110 3.61 -5.37 -11.84
C LEU A 110 4.64 -5.32 -10.69
N GLN A 111 5.63 -4.44 -10.77
CA GLN A 111 6.60 -4.24 -9.70
C GLN A 111 5.95 -3.72 -8.42
N PHE A 112 5.02 -2.78 -8.55
CA PHE A 112 4.29 -2.24 -7.40
C PHE A 112 3.37 -3.28 -6.76
N GLN A 113 2.70 -4.10 -7.55
CA GLN A 113 1.91 -5.22 -7.05
C GLN A 113 2.79 -6.20 -6.27
N GLY A 114 3.94 -6.59 -6.82
CA GLY A 114 4.91 -7.43 -6.13
C GLY A 114 5.40 -6.77 -4.83
N PHE A 115 5.76 -5.49 -4.86
CA PHE A 115 6.15 -4.73 -3.69
C PHE A 115 5.08 -4.76 -2.58
N THR A 116 3.82 -4.52 -2.93
CA THR A 116 2.73 -4.53 -1.94
C THR A 116 2.48 -5.92 -1.37
N GLN A 117 2.58 -6.97 -2.18
CA GLN A 117 2.47 -8.36 -1.73
C GLN A 117 3.60 -8.72 -0.77
N ASP A 118 4.84 -8.37 -1.09
CA ASP A 118 5.99 -8.64 -0.23
C ASP A 118 5.94 -7.86 1.08
N ILE A 119 5.45 -6.62 1.07
CA ILE A 119 5.19 -5.88 2.31
C ILE A 119 4.15 -6.59 3.19
N MET A 120 3.07 -7.10 2.59
CA MET A 120 2.04 -7.85 3.33
C MET A 120 2.60 -9.15 3.91
N MET A 121 3.38 -9.88 3.14
CA MET A 121 4.04 -11.11 3.60
C MET A 121 5.04 -10.83 4.72
N LEU A 122 5.88 -9.80 4.57
CA LEU A 122 6.83 -9.39 5.60
C LEU A 122 6.11 -9.03 6.90
N THR A 123 5.04 -8.25 6.81
CA THR A 123 4.21 -7.87 7.96
C THR A 123 3.61 -9.10 8.63
N GLY A 124 3.02 -10.01 7.86
CA GLY A 124 2.44 -11.26 8.38
C GLY A 124 3.49 -12.13 9.10
N ASN A 125 4.67 -12.28 8.51
CA ASN A 125 5.77 -13.02 9.12
C ASN A 125 6.24 -12.37 10.43
N LEU A 126 6.47 -11.07 10.44
CA LEU A 126 6.85 -10.35 11.66
C LEU A 126 5.80 -10.49 12.77
N MET A 127 4.52 -10.48 12.42
CA MET A 127 3.44 -10.68 13.41
C MET A 127 3.38 -12.12 13.94
N LYS A 128 3.76 -13.12 13.14
CA LYS A 128 3.91 -14.50 13.62
C LYS A 128 5.09 -14.65 14.58
N PHE A 129 6.23 -14.03 14.29
CA PHE A 129 7.45 -14.13 15.09
C PHE A 129 7.36 -13.38 16.42
N LYS A 130 6.49 -12.39 16.55
CA LYS A 130 6.39 -11.61 17.78
C LYS A 130 6.20 -12.46 19.05
N LEU A 131 5.58 -13.64 18.94
CA LEU A 131 5.37 -14.55 20.06
C LEU A 131 6.66 -15.26 20.52
N ARG A 132 7.65 -15.40 19.62
CA ARG A 132 8.93 -16.07 19.86
C ARG A 132 10.04 -15.08 20.23
N LEU A 133 9.80 -13.79 20.10
CA LEU A 133 10.80 -12.77 20.35
C LEU A 133 10.87 -12.42 21.86
N PRO A 134 12.08 -12.08 22.38
CA PRO A 134 12.24 -11.52 23.71
C PRO A 134 11.35 -10.29 23.93
N GLY A 135 10.99 -10.00 25.20
CA GLY A 135 10.02 -8.97 25.56
C GLY A 135 10.37 -7.58 25.01
N PHE A 136 11.64 -7.19 25.03
CA PHE A 136 12.09 -5.91 24.49
C PHE A 136 11.94 -5.82 22.96
N MET A 137 12.19 -6.92 22.22
CA MET A 137 11.97 -6.97 20.78
C MET A 137 10.49 -6.97 20.43
N LYS A 138 9.65 -7.64 21.24
CA LYS A 138 8.18 -7.54 21.08
C LYS A 138 7.70 -6.10 21.22
N LYS A 139 8.21 -5.37 22.20
CA LYS A 139 7.91 -3.97 22.41
C LYS A 139 8.39 -3.12 21.19
N ALA A 140 9.59 -3.36 20.70
CA ALA A 140 10.13 -2.68 19.52
C ALA A 140 9.26 -2.91 18.27
N LEU A 141 8.82 -4.16 18.02
CA LEU A 141 7.90 -4.48 16.92
C LEU A 141 6.52 -3.82 17.09
N TYR A 142 6.04 -3.69 18.31
CA TYR A 142 4.77 -3.01 18.59
C TYR A 142 4.83 -1.49 18.43
N THR A 143 5.95 -0.90 18.82
CA THR A 143 6.18 0.55 18.76
C THR A 143 6.99 0.95 17.55
N MET A 144 7.16 0.09 16.55
CA MET A 144 8.06 0.24 15.41
C MET A 144 8.43 1.70 15.15
N THR A 145 9.68 2.02 15.47
CA THR A 145 10.27 3.31 15.17
C THR A 145 10.90 3.25 13.78
N GLU A 146 11.14 4.41 13.19
CA GLU A 146 11.89 4.51 11.94
C GLU A 146 13.24 3.75 12.02
N LYS A 147 13.92 3.85 13.18
CA LYS A 147 15.17 3.13 13.43
C LYS A 147 14.96 1.61 13.35
N THR A 148 13.93 1.06 14.00
CA THR A 148 13.64 -0.39 14.00
C THR A 148 13.36 -0.89 12.59
N VAL A 149 12.55 -0.17 11.82
CA VAL A 149 12.24 -0.55 10.44
C VAL A 149 13.50 -0.45 9.56
N ASN A 150 14.31 0.59 9.73
CA ASN A 150 15.59 0.72 9.02
C ASN A 150 16.56 -0.41 9.40
N ASP A 151 16.60 -0.81 10.65
CA ASP A 151 17.43 -1.94 11.11
C ASP A 151 16.97 -3.25 10.45
N ILE A 152 15.66 -3.50 10.32
CA ILE A 152 15.13 -4.65 9.56
C ILE A 152 15.62 -4.60 8.11
N PHE A 153 15.50 -3.44 7.46
CA PHE A 153 15.92 -3.28 6.07
C PHE A 153 17.43 -3.32 5.89
N ASN A 154 18.21 -2.80 6.83
CA ASN A 154 19.66 -2.60 6.65
C ASN A 154 20.51 -3.76 7.20
N LYS A 155 20.12 -4.34 8.33
CA LYS A 155 20.96 -5.34 9.03
C LYS A 155 20.56 -6.77 8.79
N ASN A 156 19.37 -7.03 8.20
CA ASN A 156 18.81 -8.37 8.05
C ASN A 156 18.79 -9.15 9.38
N ASP A 157 18.40 -8.48 10.47
CA ASP A 157 18.44 -9.03 11.84
C ASP A 157 17.52 -10.25 12.03
N PHE A 158 16.62 -10.50 11.09
CA PHE A 158 15.78 -11.70 11.08
C PHE A 158 16.50 -12.80 10.31
N LYS A 159 16.92 -13.83 11.03
CA LYS A 159 17.59 -15.00 10.45
C LYS A 159 16.64 -15.99 9.77
N GLU A 160 15.35 -15.80 9.90
CA GLU A 160 14.35 -16.65 9.25
C GLU A 160 14.41 -16.45 7.72
N PRO A 161 14.59 -17.53 6.94
CA PRO A 161 14.82 -17.44 5.50
C PRO A 161 13.72 -16.70 4.74
N ASP A 162 12.45 -16.90 5.11
CA ASP A 162 11.31 -16.28 4.43
C ASP A 162 11.24 -14.78 4.69
N VAL A 163 11.53 -14.35 5.93
CA VAL A 163 11.58 -12.93 6.29
C VAL A 163 12.73 -12.25 5.56
N LEU A 164 13.90 -12.88 5.55
CA LEU A 164 15.07 -12.36 4.86
C LEU A 164 14.83 -12.23 3.35
N LYS A 165 14.26 -13.26 2.72
CA LYS A 165 13.89 -13.25 1.30
C LYS A 165 12.93 -12.11 0.99
N THR A 166 11.90 -11.91 1.83
CA THR A 166 10.92 -10.83 1.65
C THR A 166 11.57 -9.45 1.81
N VAL A 167 12.46 -9.27 2.80
CA VAL A 167 13.20 -8.01 2.97
C VAL A 167 14.05 -7.68 1.75
N VAL A 168 14.76 -8.68 1.19
CA VAL A 168 15.56 -8.49 -0.03
C VAL A 168 14.67 -8.12 -1.21
N SER A 169 13.53 -8.79 -1.39
CA SER A 169 12.56 -8.48 -2.44
C SER A 169 12.00 -7.06 -2.32
N VAL A 170 11.60 -6.64 -1.12
CA VAL A 170 11.11 -5.28 -0.87
C VAL A 170 12.17 -4.23 -1.18
N ARG A 171 13.44 -4.46 -0.82
CA ARG A 171 14.56 -3.57 -1.19
C ARG A 171 14.73 -3.45 -2.70
N GLU A 172 14.66 -4.55 -3.41
CA GLU A 172 14.80 -4.55 -4.86
C GLU A 172 13.64 -3.81 -5.52
N TYR A 173 12.40 -3.99 -5.07
CA TYR A 173 11.25 -3.21 -5.55
C TYR A 173 11.42 -1.73 -5.23
N ASN A 174 11.84 -1.39 -4.00
CA ASN A 174 12.12 0.01 -3.63
C ASN A 174 13.11 0.66 -4.62
N ARG A 175 14.21 -0.02 -4.92
CA ARG A 175 15.21 0.43 -5.89
C ARG A 175 14.60 0.63 -7.30
N ARG A 176 13.80 -0.31 -7.75
CA ARG A 176 13.16 -0.27 -9.08
C ARG A 176 12.05 0.76 -9.17
N LEU A 177 11.23 0.88 -8.13
CA LEU A 177 10.17 1.86 -8.05
C LEU A 177 10.69 3.27 -7.77
N GLY A 178 11.88 3.41 -7.18
CA GLY A 178 12.55 4.68 -6.90
C GLY A 178 11.91 5.45 -5.75
N PHE A 179 11.35 4.75 -4.75
CA PHE A 179 10.92 5.35 -3.50
C PHE A 179 12.11 5.64 -2.59
N SER A 180 11.99 6.67 -1.76
CA SER A 180 12.96 6.92 -0.70
C SER A 180 12.87 5.84 0.39
N GLN A 181 13.99 5.60 1.09
CA GLN A 181 13.99 4.69 2.24
C GLN A 181 12.99 5.16 3.31
N LYS A 182 12.88 6.45 3.54
CA LYS A 182 11.90 7.02 4.47
C LYS A 182 10.47 6.68 4.06
N TRP A 183 10.13 6.84 2.79
CA TRP A 183 8.79 6.52 2.28
C TRP A 183 8.43 5.04 2.51
N VAL A 184 9.36 4.12 2.19
CA VAL A 184 9.16 2.68 2.42
C VAL A 184 8.98 2.37 3.90
N THR A 185 9.77 3.01 4.76
CA THR A 185 9.67 2.89 6.22
C THR A 185 8.31 3.34 6.74
N ASP A 186 7.85 4.52 6.34
CA ASP A 186 6.56 5.09 6.75
C ASP A 186 5.39 4.22 6.25
N PHE A 187 5.47 3.75 5.01
CA PHE A 187 4.48 2.84 4.43
C PHE A 187 4.41 1.52 5.19
N PHE A 188 5.54 0.87 5.42
CA PHE A 188 5.62 -0.39 6.16
C PHE A 188 5.12 -0.23 7.60
N TYR A 189 5.52 0.85 8.29
CA TYR A 189 5.02 1.17 9.62
C TYR A 189 3.49 1.28 9.63
N ARG A 190 2.90 1.97 8.65
CA ARG A 190 1.44 2.09 8.52
C ARG A 190 0.77 0.73 8.36
N VAL A 191 1.29 -0.12 7.48
CA VAL A 191 0.78 -1.49 7.27
C VAL A 191 0.82 -2.32 8.55
N VAL A 192 1.94 -2.25 9.30
CA VAL A 192 2.06 -2.95 10.60
C VAL A 192 1.04 -2.45 11.61
N MET A 193 0.82 -1.14 11.69
CA MET A 193 -0.16 -0.56 12.62
C MET A 193 -1.60 -0.97 12.29
N LEU A 194 -1.93 -1.09 11.00
CA LEU A 194 -3.22 -1.60 10.57
C LEU A 194 -3.38 -3.09 10.89
N ALA A 195 -2.37 -3.90 10.62
CA ALA A 195 -2.38 -5.33 10.96
C ALA A 195 -2.59 -5.60 12.46
N LYS A 196 -2.12 -4.69 13.34
CA LYS A 196 -2.37 -4.81 14.78
C LYS A 196 -3.83 -4.54 15.18
N LYS A 197 -4.52 -3.70 14.42
CA LYS A 197 -5.91 -3.32 14.69
C LYS A 197 -6.91 -4.35 14.18
N GLU A 198 -6.52 -5.19 13.23
CA GLU A 198 -7.40 -6.25 12.73
C GLU A 198 -7.66 -7.28 13.83
N PRO A 199 -8.93 -7.59 14.11
CA PRO A 199 -9.25 -8.68 15.03
C PRO A 199 -8.66 -9.98 14.46
N ARG A 200 -7.99 -10.77 15.32
CA ARG A 200 -7.52 -12.10 14.92
C ARG A 200 -8.73 -12.89 14.45
N LYS A 201 -8.75 -13.33 13.18
CA LYS A 201 -9.66 -14.40 12.79
C LYS A 201 -9.31 -15.58 13.69
N LYS A 202 -10.28 -16.04 14.50
CA LYS A 202 -10.15 -17.33 15.16
C LYS A 202 -9.99 -18.34 14.03
N GLU A 203 -8.86 -19.02 14.00
CA GLU A 203 -8.68 -20.21 13.17
C GLU A 203 -9.70 -21.23 13.76
N GLU A 204 -10.78 -21.49 13.01
CA GLU A 204 -11.71 -22.58 13.27
C GLU A 204 -11.08 -23.89 12.83
#